data_6a4ed9a49af8b360067941671da046fe
#
_entry.id   6a4ed9a49af8b360067941671da046fe
#
_cell.length_a   1.000
_cell.length_b   1.000
_cell.length_c   1.000
_cell.angle_alpha   90.00
_cell.angle_beta   90.00
_cell.angle_gamma   90.00
#
_symmetry.space_group_name_H-M   'P 1'
#
loop_
_entity.id
_entity.type
_entity.pdbx_description
1 polymer ?
#
loop_
_entity_poly.entity_id
_entity_poly.type
_entity_poly.pdbx_seq_one_letter_code
_entity_poly.pdbx_strand_id
1 'polypeptide(L)'
;IIAMAGDTIEISVGGIFMIHDPAAGVLGYYKADELKKIADELETIKQSIVNCYMTVSDKSEGEIKSLMTDETWYTGQEAVEAGFCTAVMFTEVQTEVEDAEKIIVNSIPISISGFHTVPKGLLGYANSHNNKPNPENSKEDKKMTLEELKKDHPEVAHACHNLIFIGI
;
A
#
# COMPACT_ATOMS: atom_id res chain seq x y z
N ILE A 1 4.95 5.80 4.13
CA ILE A 1 5.98 6.59 4.82
C ILE A 1 6.17 6.15 6.29
N ILE A 2 5.10 5.89 7.05
CA ILE A 2 5.18 5.50 8.48
C ILE A 2 6.00 4.21 8.68
N ALA A 3 5.88 3.24 7.77
CA ALA A 3 6.65 2.00 7.83
C ALA A 3 8.17 2.23 7.81
N MET A 4 8.64 3.33 7.21
CA MET A 4 10.07 3.67 7.13
C MET A 4 10.70 4.02 8.48
N ALA A 5 9.89 4.17 9.54
CA ALA A 5 10.38 4.37 10.91
C ALA A 5 10.74 3.05 11.64
N GLY A 6 10.44 1.89 11.03
CA GLY A 6 10.75 0.59 11.61
C GLY A 6 12.17 0.11 11.27
N ASP A 7 12.83 -0.54 12.21
CA ASP A 7 14.12 -1.21 11.98
C ASP A 7 13.97 -2.45 11.09
N THR A 8 12.78 -3.05 11.11
CA THR A 8 12.37 -4.17 10.25
C THR A 8 11.05 -3.81 9.57
N ILE A 9 11.03 -3.88 8.24
CA ILE A 9 9.86 -3.57 7.42
C ILE A 9 9.48 -4.82 6.66
N GLU A 10 8.43 -5.48 7.10
CA GLU A 10 7.95 -6.72 6.51
C GLU A 10 6.69 -6.46 5.70
N ILE A 11 6.62 -7.07 4.51
CA ILE A 11 5.46 -7.02 3.62
C ILE A 11 4.95 -8.43 3.35
N SER A 12 3.64 -8.64 3.35
CA SER A 12 3.08 -9.97 3.03
C SER A 12 3.29 -10.34 1.56
N VAL A 13 3.25 -11.64 1.23
CA VAL A 13 3.42 -12.16 -0.14
C VAL A 13 2.47 -11.49 -1.14
N GLY A 14 1.19 -11.26 -0.77
CA GLY A 14 0.22 -10.55 -1.59
C GLY A 14 0.17 -9.04 -1.32
N GLY A 15 1.10 -8.52 -0.51
CA GLY A 15 1.17 -7.10 -0.20
C GLY A 15 1.63 -6.27 -1.38
N ILE A 16 1.19 -5.02 -1.39
CA ILE A 16 1.54 -4.04 -2.40
C ILE A 16 2.13 -2.84 -1.71
N PHE A 17 3.24 -2.36 -2.26
CA PHE A 17 3.90 -1.15 -1.82
C PHE A 17 3.86 -0.13 -2.95
N MET A 18 3.38 1.08 -2.67
CA MET A 18 3.32 2.14 -3.65
C MET A 18 3.98 3.41 -3.12
N ILE A 19 4.67 4.08 -4.00
CA ILE A 19 5.38 5.33 -3.75
C ILE A 19 4.89 6.38 -4.75
N HIS A 20 4.45 7.54 -4.25
CA HIS A 20 3.92 8.63 -5.07
C HIS A 20 4.21 10.00 -4.47
N ASP A 21 4.03 11.03 -5.28
CA ASP A 21 4.15 12.42 -4.85
C ASP A 21 2.99 12.83 -3.92
N PRO A 22 3.23 13.69 -2.92
CA PRO A 22 2.16 14.26 -2.14
C PRO A 22 1.26 15.12 -3.01
N ALA A 23 -0.06 15.05 -2.77
CA ALA A 23 -1.05 15.83 -3.50
C ALA A 23 -1.97 16.58 -2.54
N ALA A 24 -2.44 17.75 -2.93
CA ALA A 24 -3.43 18.52 -2.19
C ALA A 24 -4.72 18.64 -3.01
N GLY A 25 -5.86 18.28 -2.40
CA GLY A 25 -7.18 18.63 -2.93
C GLY A 25 -7.57 20.02 -2.47
N VAL A 26 -7.79 20.95 -3.41
CA VAL A 26 -8.21 22.33 -3.10
C VAL A 26 -9.60 22.61 -3.68
N LEU A 27 -10.48 23.17 -2.84
CA LEU A 27 -11.84 23.57 -3.23
C LEU A 27 -12.00 25.07 -2.96
N GLY A 28 -12.43 25.84 -3.96
CA GLY A 28 -12.71 27.26 -3.85
C GLY A 28 -11.98 28.13 -4.86
N TYR A 29 -11.97 29.46 -4.60
CA TYR A 29 -11.28 30.46 -5.42
C TYR A 29 -9.98 30.83 -4.74
N TYR A 30 -8.86 30.61 -5.41
CA TYR A 30 -7.52 30.88 -4.92
C TYR A 30 -6.82 31.91 -5.79
N LYS A 31 -6.08 32.81 -5.19
CA LYS A 31 -5.16 33.71 -5.90
C LYS A 31 -3.89 32.96 -6.28
N ALA A 32 -3.17 33.49 -7.26
CA ALA A 32 -1.92 32.89 -7.75
C ALA A 32 -0.89 32.65 -6.63
N ASP A 33 -0.76 33.60 -5.69
CA ASP A 33 0.20 33.49 -4.58
C ASP A 33 -0.20 32.42 -3.55
N GLU A 34 -1.50 32.21 -3.35
CA GLU A 34 -2.01 31.14 -2.49
C GLU A 34 -1.74 29.76 -3.09
N LEU A 35 -1.93 29.61 -4.40
CA LEU A 35 -1.60 28.36 -5.11
C LEU A 35 -0.09 28.08 -5.11
N LYS A 36 0.74 29.10 -5.27
CA LYS A 36 2.21 28.95 -5.15
C LYS A 36 2.61 28.48 -3.76
N LYS A 37 2.01 29.07 -2.70
CA LYS A 37 2.29 28.64 -1.33
C LYS A 37 1.94 27.18 -1.11
N ILE A 38 0.80 26.71 -1.60
CA ILE A 38 0.41 25.29 -1.53
C ILE A 38 1.44 24.41 -2.27
N ALA A 39 1.87 24.83 -3.45
CA ALA A 39 2.89 24.12 -4.21
C ALA A 39 4.23 24.02 -3.45
N ASP A 40 4.70 25.11 -2.84
CA ASP A 40 5.93 25.14 -2.05
C ASP A 40 5.83 24.26 -0.79
N GLU A 41 4.65 24.21 -0.16
CA GLU A 41 4.38 23.32 0.97
C GLU A 41 4.42 21.85 0.53
N LEU A 42 3.83 21.49 -0.62
CA LEU A 42 3.89 20.13 -1.18
C LEU A 42 5.32 19.71 -1.51
N GLU A 43 6.14 20.62 -2.06
CA GLU A 43 7.55 20.33 -2.35
C GLU A 43 8.35 20.08 -1.06
N THR A 44 8.06 20.85 -0.01
CA THR A 44 8.66 20.63 1.31
C THR A 44 8.29 19.25 1.89
N ILE A 45 7.02 18.86 1.76
CA ILE A 45 6.54 17.55 2.18
C ILE A 45 7.19 16.46 1.33
N LYS A 46 7.26 16.63 0.01
CA LYS A 46 7.92 15.70 -0.91
C LYS A 46 9.37 15.45 -0.49
N GLN A 47 10.14 16.51 -0.19
CA GLN A 47 11.52 16.37 0.25
C GLN A 47 11.64 15.59 1.56
N SER A 48 10.73 15.81 2.50
CA SER A 48 10.67 15.06 3.77
C SER A 48 10.40 13.56 3.51
N ILE A 49 9.47 13.25 2.61
CA ILE A 49 9.15 11.89 2.19
C ILE A 49 10.37 11.21 1.55
N VAL A 50 11.05 11.90 0.64
CA VAL A 50 12.28 11.42 -0.01
C VAL A 50 13.34 11.08 1.02
N ASN A 51 13.56 11.96 1.99
CA ASN A 51 14.53 11.72 3.06
C ASN A 51 14.20 10.45 3.86
N CYS A 52 12.92 10.19 4.15
CA CYS A 52 12.50 8.97 4.82
C CYS A 52 12.80 7.71 3.98
N TYR A 53 12.56 7.72 2.68
CA TYR A 53 12.90 6.59 1.82
C TYR A 53 14.41 6.37 1.69
N MET A 54 15.20 7.43 1.72
CA MET A 54 16.67 7.34 1.72
C MET A 54 17.24 6.70 2.99
N THR A 55 16.50 6.66 4.10
CA THR A 55 16.97 5.97 5.32
C THR A 55 16.92 4.46 5.23
N VAL A 56 16.10 3.91 4.34
CA VAL A 56 15.86 2.46 4.24
C VAL A 56 16.34 1.86 2.92
N SER A 57 16.54 2.66 1.88
CA SER A 57 16.97 2.19 0.55
C SER A 57 18.29 2.84 0.13
N ASP A 58 19.10 2.12 -0.66
CA ASP A 58 20.35 2.61 -1.22
C ASP A 58 20.14 3.49 -2.48
N LYS A 59 18.89 3.89 -2.76
CA LYS A 59 18.57 4.71 -3.93
C LYS A 59 18.97 6.17 -3.71
N SER A 60 19.40 6.81 -4.79
CA SER A 60 19.67 8.24 -4.79
C SER A 60 18.38 9.07 -4.67
N GLU A 61 18.52 10.30 -4.21
CA GLU A 61 17.40 11.26 -4.13
C GLU A 61 16.68 11.40 -5.47
N GLY A 62 17.43 11.47 -6.58
CA GLY A 62 16.85 11.61 -7.92
C GLY A 62 16.04 10.39 -8.35
N GLU A 63 16.51 9.18 -8.04
CA GLU A 63 15.77 7.95 -8.32
C GLU A 63 14.47 7.87 -7.52
N ILE A 64 14.51 8.20 -6.22
CA ILE A 64 13.31 8.21 -5.37
C ILE A 64 12.30 9.24 -5.90
N LYS A 65 12.73 10.46 -6.23
CA LYS A 65 11.86 11.49 -6.82
C LYS A 65 11.22 11.02 -8.13
N SER A 66 11.96 10.35 -9.00
CA SER A 66 11.42 9.79 -10.26
C SER A 66 10.36 8.73 -9.96
N LEU A 67 10.66 7.78 -9.07
CA LEU A 67 9.73 6.73 -8.69
C LEU A 67 8.44 7.28 -8.07
N MET A 68 8.53 8.35 -7.28
CA MET A 68 7.37 9.04 -6.71
C MET A 68 6.53 9.72 -7.79
N THR A 69 7.17 10.43 -8.71
CA THR A 69 6.49 11.12 -9.81
C THR A 69 5.82 10.14 -10.78
N ASP A 70 6.44 8.96 -10.98
CA ASP A 70 5.92 7.89 -11.82
C ASP A 70 4.82 7.04 -11.15
N GLU A 71 4.47 7.33 -9.88
CA GLU A 71 3.52 6.53 -9.09
C GLU A 71 3.87 5.04 -9.14
N THR A 72 5.05 4.68 -8.62
CA THR A 72 5.58 3.34 -8.80
C THR A 72 4.99 2.36 -7.80
N TRP A 73 4.56 1.21 -8.31
CA TRP A 73 3.96 0.12 -7.56
C TRP A 73 4.88 -1.09 -7.53
N TYR A 74 4.94 -1.75 -6.38
CA TYR A 74 5.75 -2.93 -6.13
C TYR A 74 4.90 -4.04 -5.51
N THR A 75 5.08 -5.26 -5.97
CA THR A 75 4.68 -6.46 -5.22
C THR A 75 5.56 -6.58 -3.96
N GLY A 76 5.17 -7.46 -3.02
CA GLY A 76 5.97 -7.66 -1.82
C GLY A 76 7.42 -8.01 -2.12
N GLN A 77 7.66 -8.89 -3.07
CA GLN A 77 9.01 -9.29 -3.48
C GLN A 77 9.79 -8.13 -4.12
N GLU A 78 9.17 -7.41 -5.04
CA GLU A 78 9.79 -6.24 -5.69
C GLU A 78 10.11 -5.11 -4.69
N ALA A 79 9.28 -4.91 -3.66
CA ALA A 79 9.53 -3.92 -2.62
C ALA A 79 10.78 -4.26 -1.79
N VAL A 80 11.04 -5.55 -1.53
CA VAL A 80 12.27 -6.02 -0.88
C VAL A 80 13.47 -5.84 -1.81
N GLU A 81 13.37 -6.23 -3.08
CA GLU A 81 14.44 -6.06 -4.07
C GLU A 81 14.77 -4.58 -4.33
N ALA A 82 13.75 -3.71 -4.26
CA ALA A 82 13.93 -2.27 -4.37
C ALA A 82 14.51 -1.62 -3.09
N GLY A 83 14.64 -2.36 -1.99
CA GLY A 83 15.20 -1.89 -0.73
C GLY A 83 14.22 -1.12 0.16
N PHE A 84 12.93 -1.10 -0.16
CA PHE A 84 11.91 -0.43 0.66
C PHE A 84 11.38 -1.31 1.79
N CYS A 85 11.54 -2.63 1.67
CA CYS A 85 11.18 -3.60 2.69
C CYS A 85 12.38 -4.50 3.00
N THR A 86 12.45 -5.04 4.23
CA THR A 86 13.52 -5.93 4.68
C THR A 86 13.24 -7.39 4.38
N ALA A 87 11.96 -7.78 4.38
CA ALA A 87 11.55 -9.17 4.14
C ALA A 87 10.12 -9.28 3.65
N VAL A 88 9.83 -10.42 3.00
CA VAL A 88 8.47 -10.84 2.66
C VAL A 88 7.98 -11.79 3.75
N MET A 89 6.83 -11.50 4.34
CA MET A 89 6.17 -12.40 5.28
C MET A 89 5.61 -13.62 4.55
N PHE A 90 5.74 -14.79 5.13
CA PHE A 90 5.27 -16.07 4.57
C PHE A 90 3.76 -16.29 4.66
N THR A 91 2.99 -15.30 5.08
CA THR A 91 1.53 -15.40 5.17
C THR A 91 0.93 -15.08 3.81
N GLU A 92 0.23 -16.02 3.19
CA GLU A 92 -0.54 -15.77 1.97
C GLU A 92 -1.64 -14.76 2.25
N VAL A 93 -1.58 -13.60 1.59
CA VAL A 93 -2.63 -12.58 1.63
C VAL A 93 -3.47 -12.73 0.37
N GLN A 94 -4.76 -12.96 0.54
CA GLN A 94 -5.69 -13.00 -0.60
C GLN A 94 -5.99 -11.57 -1.05
N THR A 95 -5.66 -11.28 -2.30
CA THR A 95 -6.00 -10.02 -2.96
C THR A 95 -6.96 -10.31 -4.11
N GLU A 96 -8.12 -9.66 -4.09
CA GLU A 96 -9.14 -9.76 -5.13
C GLU A 96 -9.37 -8.38 -5.75
N VAL A 97 -9.54 -8.31 -7.06
CA VAL A 97 -9.98 -7.09 -7.74
C VAL A 97 -11.51 -7.10 -7.79
N GLU A 98 -12.16 -6.15 -7.12
CA GLU A 98 -13.61 -6.00 -7.16
C GLU A 98 -14.05 -5.33 -8.45
N ASP A 99 -13.38 -4.21 -8.80
CA ASP A 99 -13.61 -3.47 -10.04
C ASP A 99 -12.37 -2.61 -10.41
N ALA A 100 -12.51 -1.74 -11.43
CA ALA A 100 -11.42 -0.86 -11.89
C ALA A 100 -10.98 0.20 -10.86
N GLU A 101 -11.75 0.42 -9.79
CA GLU A 101 -11.52 1.46 -8.79
C GLU A 101 -11.28 0.90 -7.39
N LYS A 102 -11.44 -0.42 -7.21
CA LYS A 102 -11.35 -1.08 -5.90
C LYS A 102 -10.65 -2.42 -5.95
N ILE A 103 -9.79 -2.64 -4.99
CA ILE A 103 -9.18 -3.94 -4.69
C ILE A 103 -9.59 -4.37 -3.28
N ILE A 104 -9.70 -5.67 -3.08
CA ILE A 104 -9.96 -6.27 -1.76
C ILE A 104 -8.67 -6.96 -1.32
N VAL A 105 -8.11 -6.54 -0.20
CA VAL A 105 -6.90 -7.12 0.41
C VAL A 105 -7.27 -7.66 1.78
N ASN A 106 -7.14 -8.95 2.01
CA ASN A 106 -7.56 -9.60 3.26
C ASN A 106 -9.00 -9.24 3.66
N SER A 107 -9.92 -9.25 2.70
CA SER A 107 -11.33 -8.88 2.89
C SER A 107 -11.57 -7.39 3.22
N ILE A 108 -10.56 -6.52 3.07
CA ILE A 108 -10.67 -5.07 3.27
C ILE A 108 -10.72 -4.40 1.89
N PRO A 109 -11.79 -3.67 1.54
CA PRO A 109 -11.88 -2.94 0.29
C PRO A 109 -10.98 -1.69 0.35
N ILE A 110 -10.13 -1.53 -0.67
CA ILE A 110 -9.24 -0.37 -0.85
C ILE A 110 -9.59 0.32 -2.15
N SER A 111 -9.88 1.63 -2.10
CA SER A 111 -10.12 2.42 -3.30
C SER A 111 -8.81 2.77 -3.99
N ILE A 112 -8.74 2.55 -5.30
CA ILE A 112 -7.61 2.88 -6.16
C ILE A 112 -7.97 3.96 -7.20
N SER A 113 -9.15 4.56 -7.11
CA SER A 113 -9.68 5.54 -8.07
C SER A 113 -8.87 6.84 -8.17
N GLY A 114 -8.02 7.14 -7.17
CA GLY A 114 -7.17 8.34 -7.16
C GLY A 114 -5.82 8.17 -7.85
N PHE A 115 -5.48 6.96 -8.32
CA PHE A 115 -4.17 6.67 -8.91
C PHE A 115 -4.24 6.58 -10.44
N HIS A 116 -3.26 7.16 -11.12
CA HIS A 116 -3.22 7.21 -12.58
C HIS A 116 -2.67 5.92 -13.22
N THR A 117 -1.84 5.19 -12.48
CA THR A 117 -1.23 3.95 -12.96
C THR A 117 -1.44 2.82 -11.96
N VAL A 118 -2.22 1.80 -12.32
CA VAL A 118 -2.36 0.56 -11.54
C VAL A 118 -1.63 -0.55 -12.28
N PRO A 119 -0.67 -1.24 -11.65
CA PRO A 119 0.10 -2.28 -12.33
C PRO A 119 -0.78 -3.39 -12.87
N LYS A 120 -0.52 -3.82 -14.11
CA LYS A 120 -1.22 -4.95 -14.75
C LYS A 120 -1.06 -6.25 -13.96
N GLY A 121 0.03 -6.41 -13.20
CA GLY A 121 0.27 -7.53 -12.31
C GLY A 121 -0.74 -7.61 -11.17
N LEU A 122 -1.21 -6.47 -10.65
CA LEU A 122 -2.25 -6.41 -9.64
C LEU A 122 -3.59 -6.94 -10.17
N LEU A 123 -3.92 -6.56 -11.39
CA LEU A 123 -5.10 -7.04 -12.12
C LEU A 123 -4.94 -8.49 -12.55
N GLY A 124 -3.71 -8.97 -12.80
CA GLY A 124 -3.39 -10.34 -13.18
C GLY A 124 -3.44 -11.34 -12.03
N TYR A 125 -3.06 -10.96 -10.83
CA TYR A 125 -3.10 -11.81 -9.64
C TYR A 125 -4.54 -12.18 -9.27
N ALA A 126 -5.47 -11.25 -9.35
CA ALA A 126 -6.88 -11.49 -9.10
C ALA A 126 -7.53 -12.45 -10.11
N ASN A 127 -7.14 -12.37 -11.39
CA ASN A 127 -7.66 -13.24 -12.43
C ASN A 127 -7.09 -14.67 -12.41
N SER A 128 -5.90 -14.87 -11.85
CA SER A 128 -5.28 -16.22 -11.79
C SER A 128 -5.82 -17.08 -10.66
N HIS A 129 -6.39 -16.50 -9.61
CA HIS A 129 -6.96 -17.23 -8.47
C HIS A 129 -8.46 -17.49 -8.59
N ASN A 130 -9.17 -16.79 -9.50
CA ASN A 130 -10.60 -17.04 -9.76
C ASN A 130 -10.89 -18.23 -10.65
N ASN A 131 -9.90 -18.97 -11.15
CA ASN A 131 -10.07 -20.14 -11.99
C ASN A 131 -9.55 -21.43 -11.30
N LYS A 132 -10.22 -21.86 -10.23
CA LYS A 132 -10.42 -23.29 -9.94
C LYS A 132 -11.43 -23.54 -8.82
N PRO A 133 -12.59 -24.10 -9.09
CA PRO A 133 -13.27 -24.91 -8.10
C PRO A 133 -12.58 -26.26 -8.07
N ASN A 134 -11.81 -26.57 -7.02
CA ASN A 134 -11.45 -27.95 -6.72
C ASN A 134 -12.47 -28.48 -5.70
N PRO A 135 -13.35 -29.45 -6.08
CA PRO A 135 -14.38 -29.96 -5.18
C PRO A 135 -13.89 -31.19 -4.40
N GLU A 136 -12.73 -31.14 -3.75
CA GLU A 136 -12.32 -32.23 -2.85
C GLU A 136 -11.30 -31.72 -1.82
N ASN A 137 -11.74 -30.90 -0.88
CA ASN A 137 -11.26 -30.91 0.51
C ASN A 137 -12.10 -29.93 1.36
N SER A 138 -13.33 -30.34 1.62
CA SER A 138 -14.15 -29.70 2.64
C SER A 138 -13.67 -30.12 4.03
N LYS A 139 -12.67 -29.44 4.55
CA LYS A 139 -12.59 -29.17 5.99
C LYS A 139 -13.09 -27.75 6.16
N GLU A 140 -14.21 -27.62 6.81
CA GLU A 140 -14.80 -26.35 7.23
C GLU A 140 -13.77 -25.59 8.08
N ASP A 141 -12.99 -24.73 7.45
CA ASP A 141 -12.27 -23.67 8.15
C ASP A 141 -13.34 -22.68 8.60
N LYS A 142 -13.69 -22.75 9.88
CA LYS A 142 -14.58 -21.81 10.53
C LYS A 142 -14.01 -20.40 10.34
N LYS A 143 -14.63 -19.60 9.49
CA LYS A 143 -14.26 -18.18 9.32
C LYS A 143 -14.43 -17.52 10.69
N MET A 144 -13.31 -17.13 11.30
CA MET A 144 -13.29 -16.39 12.54
C MET A 144 -13.85 -14.99 12.28
N THR A 145 -14.83 -14.56 13.07
CA THR A 145 -15.37 -13.21 12.95
C THR A 145 -14.43 -12.18 13.60
N LEU A 146 -14.57 -10.92 13.22
CA LEU A 146 -13.77 -9.84 13.81
C LEU A 146 -13.91 -9.74 15.33
N GLU A 147 -15.06 -10.13 15.88
CA GLU A 147 -15.31 -10.15 17.32
C GLU A 147 -14.61 -11.34 18.00
N GLU A 148 -14.58 -12.49 17.36
CA GLU A 148 -13.81 -13.64 17.83
C GLU A 148 -12.31 -13.37 17.79
N LEU A 149 -11.81 -12.71 16.72
CA LEU A 149 -10.42 -12.31 16.61
C LEU A 149 -10.00 -11.32 17.71
N LYS A 150 -10.83 -10.35 18.04
CA LYS A 150 -10.58 -9.39 19.13
C LYS A 150 -10.55 -10.05 20.51
N LYS A 151 -11.31 -11.12 20.69
CA LYS A 151 -11.41 -11.84 21.95
C LYS A 151 -10.25 -12.81 22.15
N ASP A 152 -9.87 -13.55 21.11
CA ASP A 152 -8.90 -14.64 21.20
C ASP A 152 -7.46 -14.20 20.86
N HIS A 153 -7.31 -13.10 20.09
CA HIS A 153 -6.02 -12.53 19.66
C HIS A 153 -6.03 -11.00 19.73
N PRO A 154 -6.10 -10.40 20.93
CA PRO A 154 -6.16 -8.94 21.08
C PRO A 154 -4.93 -8.22 20.53
N GLU A 155 -3.76 -8.85 20.54
CA GLU A 155 -2.51 -8.33 19.96
C GLU A 155 -2.59 -8.17 18.43
N VAL A 156 -3.28 -9.08 17.74
CA VAL A 156 -3.45 -9.03 16.27
C VAL A 156 -4.50 -7.98 15.90
N ALA A 157 -5.56 -7.85 16.70
CA ALA A 157 -6.60 -6.85 16.47
C ALA A 157 -6.07 -5.42 16.61
N HIS A 158 -5.10 -5.18 17.50
CA HIS A 158 -4.42 -3.88 17.62
C HIS A 158 -3.53 -3.55 16.41
N ALA A 159 -2.85 -4.53 15.85
CA ALA A 159 -2.02 -4.35 14.66
C ALA A 159 -2.86 -4.00 13.42
N CYS A 160 -4.03 -4.63 13.25
CA CYS A 160 -4.94 -4.34 12.15
C CYS A 160 -5.56 -2.93 12.24
N HIS A 161 -5.77 -2.40 13.44
CA HIS A 161 -6.34 -1.06 13.62
C HIS A 161 -5.39 0.06 13.19
N ASN A 162 -4.09 -0.18 13.25
CA ASN A 162 -3.07 0.78 12.87
C ASN A 162 -2.74 0.78 11.35
N LEU A 163 -3.21 -0.23 10.60
CA LEU A 163 -2.99 -0.34 9.14
C LEU A 163 -4.04 0.42 8.30
N ILE A 164 -5.14 0.89 8.92
CA ILE A 164 -6.26 1.54 8.21
C ILE A 164 -6.02 3.03 7.93
N PHE A 165 -4.95 3.64 8.41
CA PHE A 165 -4.70 5.07 8.28
C PHE A 165 -3.41 5.42 7.54
N ILE A 166 -3.22 4.89 6.31
CA ILE A 166 -2.24 5.46 5.38
C ILE A 166 -2.91 5.66 4.02
N GLY A 167 -3.79 6.63 4.00
CA GLY A 167 -4.39 7.20 2.82
C GLY A 167 -4.54 8.70 3.03
N ILE A 168 -3.44 9.44 3.05
CA ILE A 168 -3.34 10.86 2.73
C ILE A 168 -2.04 11.02 1.96
#